data_fefb992f65a53ef93a0a9670e46da672
#
_entry.id   fefb992f65a53ef93a0a9670e46da672
#
_cell.length_a   1.000
_cell.length_b   1.000
_cell.length_c   1.000
_cell.angle_alpha   90.00
_cell.angle_beta   90.00
_cell.angle_gamma   90.00
#
_symmetry.space_group_name_H-M   'P 1'
#
loop_
_entity.id
_entity.type
_entity.pdbx_description
1 polymer ?
#
loop_
_entity_poly.entity_id
_entity_poly.type
_entity_poly.pdbx_seq_one_letter_code
_entity_poly.pdbx_strand_id
1 'polypeptide(L)'
;MNLQENIQRIKEMMGLVIETRQGMFNWLKEKLPNTPEYVIRDWVYKMIKQSDDVNTYEGITEWIDEWVKDIEWEYEKDFPMSMDIFTDKTKKELESRIAGEIRQDVDKDTERHETQKELLQSKGISEEPIILFKNRDGKYELGEGWHRTTQTFIQYPDGFIQPNVYIGLNAKWLE
;
A
#
# COMPACT_ATOMS: atom_id res chain seq x y z
N MET A 1 20.06 21.46 33.50
CA MET A 1 19.15 21.07 32.44
C MET A 1 17.96 20.41 33.10
N ASN A 2 16.78 20.98 32.97
CA ASN A 2 15.63 20.45 33.70
C ASN A 2 14.95 19.33 32.86
N LEU A 3 14.08 18.56 33.50
CA LEU A 3 13.39 17.43 32.86
C LEU A 3 12.58 17.87 31.63
N GLN A 4 12.00 19.05 31.64
CA GLN A 4 11.22 19.59 30.54
C GLN A 4 12.10 19.94 29.34
N GLU A 5 13.30 20.49 29.56
CA GLU A 5 14.26 20.76 28.49
C GLU A 5 14.77 19.46 27.83
N ASN A 6 14.97 18.42 28.62
CA ASN A 6 15.32 17.10 28.10
C ASN A 6 14.18 16.48 27.29
N ILE A 7 12.93 16.57 27.76
CA ILE A 7 11.74 16.09 27.04
C ILE A 7 11.58 16.86 25.72
N GLN A 8 11.75 18.18 25.72
CA GLN A 8 11.65 19.00 24.52
C GLN A 8 12.75 18.65 23.51
N ARG A 9 13.99 18.48 23.98
CA ARG A 9 15.13 18.08 23.14
C ARG A 9 14.96 16.66 22.56
N ILE A 10 14.37 15.74 23.33
CA ILE A 10 14.02 14.39 22.86
C ILE A 10 12.94 14.49 21.78
N LYS A 11 11.90 15.31 22.00
CA LYS A 11 10.84 15.54 21.00
C LYS A 11 11.38 16.16 19.72
N GLU A 12 12.29 17.14 19.82
CA GLU A 12 12.96 17.76 18.66
C GLU A 12 13.88 16.77 17.95
N MET A 13 14.63 15.94 18.67
CA MET A 13 15.46 14.88 18.10
C MET A 13 14.60 13.78 17.46
N MET A 14 13.47 13.45 18.05
CA MET A 14 12.51 12.49 17.47
C MET A 14 11.85 13.09 16.22
N GLY A 15 11.50 14.38 16.22
CA GLY A 15 11.02 15.09 15.03
C GLY A 15 12.03 15.06 13.91
N LEU A 16 13.30 15.39 14.18
CA LEU A 16 14.40 15.32 13.21
C LEU A 16 14.63 13.89 12.68
N VAL A 17 14.45 12.87 13.51
CA VAL A 17 14.57 11.46 13.09
C VAL A 17 13.41 11.06 12.16
N ILE A 18 12.22 11.60 12.38
CA ILE A 18 11.04 11.31 11.53
C ILE A 18 11.07 12.13 10.23
N GLU A 19 11.67 13.30 10.21
CA GLU A 19 11.80 14.15 9.01
C GLU A 19 12.58 13.48 7.88
N THR A 20 13.46 12.52 8.19
CA THR A 20 14.12 11.73 7.15
C THR A 20 13.26 10.52 6.77
N ARG A 21 13.26 10.14 5.48
CA ARG A 21 12.58 8.92 5.00
C ARG A 21 13.01 7.68 5.79
N GLN A 22 14.30 7.56 6.09
CA GLN A 22 14.85 6.43 6.83
C GLN A 22 14.42 6.46 8.31
N GLY A 23 14.38 7.64 8.92
CA GLY A 23 13.92 7.80 10.31
C GLY A 23 12.46 7.43 10.48
N MET A 24 11.59 7.91 9.58
CA MET A 24 10.18 7.53 9.56
C MET A 24 10.01 6.01 9.39
N PHE A 25 10.75 5.42 8.47
CA PHE A 25 10.67 3.99 8.21
C PHE A 25 11.09 3.16 9.43
N ASN A 26 12.20 3.50 10.10
CA ASN A 26 12.65 2.82 11.29
C ASN A 26 11.62 2.94 12.43
N TRP A 27 11.07 4.13 12.63
CA TRP A 27 10.02 4.36 13.61
C TRP A 27 8.76 3.54 13.32
N LEU A 28 8.33 3.47 12.06
CA LEU A 28 7.19 2.64 11.66
C LEU A 28 7.44 1.14 11.93
N LYS A 29 8.66 0.65 11.69
CA LYS A 29 9.02 -0.74 12.03
C LYS A 29 8.92 -1.04 13.53
N GLU A 30 9.29 -0.08 14.37
CA GLU A 30 9.14 -0.22 15.83
C GLU A 30 7.66 -0.23 16.26
N LYS A 31 6.83 0.58 15.62
CA LYS A 31 5.39 0.67 15.90
C LYS A 31 4.59 -0.52 15.36
N LEU A 32 5.05 -1.11 14.28
CA LEU A 32 4.39 -2.17 13.51
C LEU A 32 5.28 -3.42 13.39
N PRO A 33 5.68 -4.05 14.51
CA PRO A 33 6.67 -5.14 14.50
C PRO A 33 6.20 -6.38 13.73
N ASN A 34 4.89 -6.57 13.58
CA ASN A 34 4.29 -7.71 12.88
C ASN A 34 3.95 -7.40 11.41
N THR A 35 4.15 -6.15 10.96
CA THR A 35 3.87 -5.75 9.59
C THR A 35 5.11 -5.98 8.72
N PRO A 36 4.98 -6.66 7.57
CA PRO A 36 6.10 -6.89 6.67
C PRO A 36 6.75 -5.57 6.21
N GLU A 37 8.06 -5.59 6.09
CA GLU A 37 8.85 -4.39 5.74
C GLU A 37 8.43 -3.79 4.39
N TYR A 38 8.11 -4.64 3.40
CA TYR A 38 7.57 -4.19 2.13
C TYR A 38 6.26 -3.42 2.30
N VAL A 39 5.35 -3.93 3.13
CA VAL A 39 4.05 -3.29 3.40
C VAL A 39 4.24 -1.94 4.08
N ILE A 40 5.14 -1.86 5.07
CA ILE A 40 5.47 -0.59 5.73
C ILE A 40 5.96 0.43 4.71
N ARG A 41 6.90 0.04 3.81
CA ARG A 41 7.52 0.93 2.84
C ARG A 41 6.58 1.37 1.74
N ASP A 42 5.83 0.42 1.17
CA ASP A 42 5.12 0.63 -0.09
C ASP A 42 3.62 0.91 0.09
N TRP A 43 3.09 0.67 1.29
CA TRP A 43 1.70 1.01 1.61
C TRP A 43 1.59 1.99 2.78
N VAL A 44 2.00 1.62 4.02
CA VAL A 44 1.83 2.46 5.21
C VAL A 44 2.47 3.84 5.02
N TYR A 45 3.74 3.87 4.64
CA TYR A 45 4.48 5.12 4.43
C TYR A 45 3.87 5.99 3.31
N LYS A 46 3.39 5.38 2.23
CA LYS A 46 2.72 6.11 1.15
C LYS A 46 1.39 6.71 1.61
N MET A 47 0.59 5.96 2.37
CA MET A 47 -0.68 6.44 2.94
C MET A 47 -0.47 7.65 3.84
N ILE A 48 0.52 7.60 4.74
CA ILE A 48 0.89 8.73 5.60
C ILE A 48 1.26 9.96 4.76
N LYS A 49 2.04 9.80 3.69
CA LYS A 49 2.45 10.92 2.84
C LYS A 49 1.36 11.51 1.98
N GLN A 50 0.30 10.77 1.71
CA GLN A 50 -0.82 11.22 0.87
C GLN A 50 -1.96 11.83 1.68
N SER A 51 -1.92 11.70 3.00
CA SER A 51 -2.97 12.20 3.89
C SER A 51 -2.56 13.54 4.50
N ASP A 52 -3.32 14.59 4.20
CA ASP A 52 -3.15 15.90 4.83
C ASP A 52 -3.55 15.88 6.31
N ASP A 53 -4.41 14.94 6.71
CA ASP A 53 -4.91 14.79 8.09
C ASP A 53 -3.93 14.06 9.01
N VAL A 54 -2.93 13.37 8.45
CA VAL A 54 -1.97 12.51 9.19
C VAL A 54 -0.55 13.08 9.09
N ASN A 55 -0.41 14.41 9.21
CA ASN A 55 0.88 15.10 9.05
C ASN A 55 1.65 15.33 10.35
N THR A 56 1.04 15.03 11.50
CA THR A 56 1.67 15.14 12.82
C THR A 56 2.03 13.76 13.37
N TYR A 57 3.04 13.72 14.25
CA TYR A 57 3.43 12.49 14.95
C TYR A 57 2.25 11.85 15.69
N GLU A 58 1.43 12.67 16.35
CA GLU A 58 0.26 12.24 17.11
C GLU A 58 -0.81 11.66 16.16
N GLY A 59 -1.14 12.35 15.10
CA GLY A 59 -2.09 11.89 14.07
C GLY A 59 -1.66 10.60 13.38
N ILE A 60 -0.35 10.45 13.08
CA ILE A 60 0.20 9.20 12.53
C ILE A 60 0.05 8.05 13.55
N THR A 61 0.33 8.31 14.83
CA THR A 61 0.21 7.29 15.88
C THR A 61 -1.24 6.86 16.07
N GLU A 62 -2.18 7.81 16.13
CA GLU A 62 -3.61 7.52 16.22
C GLU A 62 -4.11 6.73 15.03
N TRP A 63 -3.73 7.12 13.81
CA TRP A 63 -4.08 6.40 12.59
C TRP A 63 -3.54 4.97 12.57
N ILE A 64 -2.29 4.76 12.99
CA ILE A 64 -1.70 3.42 13.10
C ILE A 64 -2.45 2.59 14.13
N ASP A 65 -2.71 3.16 15.31
CA ASP A 65 -3.40 2.47 16.41
C ASP A 65 -4.84 2.11 16.07
N GLU A 66 -5.51 2.93 15.29
CA GLU A 66 -6.89 2.70 14.90
C GLU A 66 -7.01 1.72 13.72
N TRP A 67 -6.16 1.86 12.69
CA TRP A 67 -6.40 1.24 11.39
C TRP A 67 -5.39 0.18 10.96
N VAL A 68 -4.16 0.20 11.48
CA VAL A 68 -3.08 -0.60 10.88
C VAL A 68 -2.55 -1.70 11.79
N LYS A 69 -2.39 -1.43 13.08
CA LYS A 69 -1.66 -2.32 14.00
C LYS A 69 -2.29 -3.69 14.18
N ASP A 70 -3.62 -3.78 14.03
CA ASP A 70 -4.38 -5.01 14.24
C ASP A 70 -4.52 -5.84 12.96
N ILE A 71 -3.95 -5.38 11.83
CA ILE A 71 -3.94 -6.13 10.58
C ILE A 71 -2.97 -7.30 10.73
N GLU A 72 -3.47 -8.50 10.49
CA GLU A 72 -2.66 -9.71 10.36
C GLU A 72 -2.21 -9.85 8.91
N TRP A 73 -0.95 -10.27 8.69
CA TRP A 73 -0.36 -10.33 7.36
C TRP A 73 -0.02 -11.76 6.98
N GLU A 74 -0.52 -12.19 5.83
CA GLU A 74 -0.13 -13.41 5.13
C GLU A 74 0.72 -13.06 3.91
N TYR A 75 1.62 -13.97 3.53
CA TYR A 75 2.40 -13.87 2.30
C TYR A 75 2.14 -15.10 1.45
N GLU A 76 1.70 -14.89 0.22
CA GLU A 76 1.42 -15.96 -0.72
C GLU A 76 2.26 -15.82 -1.99
N LYS A 77 2.71 -16.96 -2.50
CA LYS A 77 3.37 -17.07 -3.81
C LYS A 77 2.41 -17.64 -4.84
N ASP A 78 2.64 -17.25 -6.09
CA ASP A 78 1.90 -17.78 -7.24
C ASP A 78 0.38 -17.64 -7.06
N PHE A 79 -0.04 -16.47 -6.60
CA PHE A 79 -1.43 -16.18 -6.27
C PHE A 79 -2.28 -16.02 -7.55
N PRO A 80 -3.41 -16.77 -7.68
CA PRO A 80 -4.29 -16.66 -8.85
C PRO A 80 -5.09 -15.36 -8.81
N MET A 81 -4.89 -14.52 -9.80
CA MET A 81 -5.58 -13.26 -9.99
C MET A 81 -6.66 -13.39 -11.06
N SER A 82 -7.89 -13.07 -10.71
CA SER A 82 -9.00 -12.88 -11.65
C SER A 82 -9.86 -11.71 -11.19
N MET A 83 -10.66 -11.13 -12.08
CA MET A 83 -11.56 -10.02 -11.70
C MET A 83 -12.59 -10.44 -10.65
N ASP A 84 -12.92 -11.73 -10.58
CA ASP A 84 -13.93 -12.24 -9.67
C ASP A 84 -13.51 -12.33 -8.20
N ILE A 85 -12.21 -12.26 -7.92
CA ILE A 85 -11.73 -12.27 -6.52
C ILE A 85 -11.93 -10.92 -5.82
N PHE A 86 -12.08 -9.83 -6.58
CA PHE A 86 -12.17 -8.50 -6.03
C PHE A 86 -13.57 -8.12 -5.52
N THR A 87 -13.60 -7.18 -4.56
CA THR A 87 -14.83 -6.48 -4.19
C THR A 87 -15.36 -5.67 -5.37
N ASP A 88 -16.67 -5.39 -5.38
CA ASP A 88 -17.30 -4.59 -6.45
C ASP A 88 -16.64 -3.22 -6.61
N LYS A 89 -16.19 -2.60 -5.51
CA LYS A 89 -15.48 -1.33 -5.51
C LYS A 89 -14.15 -1.43 -6.25
N THR A 90 -13.31 -2.41 -5.90
CA THR A 90 -12.01 -2.61 -6.55
C THR A 90 -12.17 -3.02 -8.01
N LYS A 91 -13.13 -3.91 -8.30
CA LYS A 91 -13.45 -4.33 -9.66
C LYS A 91 -13.83 -3.15 -10.55
N LYS A 92 -14.77 -2.31 -10.10
CA LYS A 92 -15.18 -1.10 -10.83
C LYS A 92 -14.03 -0.14 -11.08
N GLU A 93 -13.14 0.02 -10.11
CA GLU A 93 -11.94 0.87 -10.29
C GLU A 93 -10.96 0.28 -11.29
N LEU A 94 -10.70 -1.03 -11.26
CA LEU A 94 -9.86 -1.71 -12.25
C LEU A 94 -10.46 -1.60 -13.66
N GLU A 95 -11.76 -1.83 -13.81
CA GLU A 95 -12.49 -1.69 -15.09
C GLU A 95 -12.35 -0.27 -15.66
N SER A 96 -12.53 0.76 -14.83
CA SER A 96 -12.36 2.17 -15.20
C SER A 96 -10.92 2.46 -15.67
N ARG A 97 -9.91 1.93 -14.96
CA ARG A 97 -8.50 2.10 -15.34
C ARG A 97 -8.15 1.34 -16.63
N ILE A 98 -8.70 0.14 -16.83
CA ILE A 98 -8.54 -0.65 -18.06
C ILE A 98 -9.18 0.08 -19.24
N ALA A 99 -10.31 0.75 -19.05
CA ALA A 99 -10.98 1.57 -20.07
C ALA A 99 -10.23 2.87 -20.39
N GLY A 100 -9.14 3.20 -19.69
CA GLY A 100 -8.36 4.42 -19.89
C GLY A 100 -8.92 5.66 -19.20
N GLU A 101 -9.85 5.51 -18.26
CA GLU A 101 -10.32 6.57 -17.41
C GLU A 101 -9.25 6.88 -16.36
N ILE A 102 -8.46 7.93 -16.61
CA ILE A 102 -7.34 8.34 -15.75
C ILE A 102 -7.85 9.34 -14.71
N ARG A 103 -7.45 9.16 -13.44
CA ARG A 103 -7.83 10.03 -12.33
C ARG A 103 -6.83 11.19 -12.13
N GLN A 104 -7.10 12.04 -11.22
CA GLN A 104 -6.48 13.24 -10.63
C GLN A 104 -5.15 13.81 -11.18
N ASP A 105 -4.17 13.00 -11.57
CA ASP A 105 -2.88 13.45 -12.12
C ASP A 105 -2.62 12.72 -13.43
N VAL A 106 -3.32 13.17 -14.47
CA VAL A 106 -3.38 12.52 -15.81
C VAL A 106 -1.99 12.23 -16.36
N ASP A 107 -1.06 13.18 -16.27
CA ASP A 107 0.28 13.03 -16.86
C ASP A 107 1.10 11.95 -16.13
N LYS A 108 1.13 11.99 -14.80
CA LYS A 108 1.86 11.00 -13.98
C LYS A 108 1.23 9.61 -14.04
N ASP A 109 -0.08 9.52 -14.07
CA ASP A 109 -0.77 8.23 -14.21
C ASP A 109 -0.51 7.64 -15.60
N THR A 110 -0.52 8.44 -16.65
CA THR A 110 -0.18 8.00 -18.00
C THR A 110 1.27 7.50 -18.08
N GLU A 111 2.24 8.24 -17.53
CA GLU A 111 3.64 7.83 -17.50
C GLU A 111 3.83 6.51 -16.73
N ARG A 112 3.16 6.35 -15.59
CA ARG A 112 3.20 5.11 -14.81
C ARG A 112 2.60 3.92 -15.57
N HIS A 113 1.49 4.13 -16.27
CA HIS A 113 0.87 3.10 -17.08
C HIS A 113 1.78 2.66 -18.24
N GLU A 114 2.35 3.59 -18.99
CA GLU A 114 3.29 3.26 -20.07
C GLU A 114 4.54 2.54 -19.54
N THR A 115 5.12 3.01 -18.45
CA THR A 115 6.26 2.34 -17.80
C THR A 115 5.93 0.89 -17.41
N GLN A 116 4.76 0.65 -16.80
CA GLN A 116 4.36 -0.71 -16.42
C GLN A 116 4.09 -1.60 -17.64
N LYS A 117 3.51 -1.05 -18.69
CA LYS A 117 3.30 -1.75 -19.95
C LYS A 117 4.63 -2.18 -20.59
N GLU A 118 5.61 -1.29 -20.67
CA GLU A 118 6.95 -1.61 -21.19
C GLU A 118 7.67 -2.68 -20.34
N LEU A 119 7.58 -2.58 -19.01
CA LEU A 119 8.14 -3.56 -18.10
C LEU A 119 7.47 -4.93 -18.30
N LEU A 120 6.16 -4.99 -18.38
CA LEU A 120 5.40 -6.22 -18.60
C LEU A 120 5.76 -6.89 -19.93
N GLN A 121 5.90 -6.10 -21.01
CA GLN A 121 6.28 -6.59 -22.33
C GLN A 121 7.73 -7.11 -22.38
N SER A 122 8.64 -6.47 -21.65
CA SER A 122 10.08 -6.81 -21.69
C SER A 122 10.49 -7.87 -20.68
N LYS A 123 9.84 -7.93 -19.51
CA LYS A 123 10.23 -8.77 -18.37
C LYS A 123 9.15 -9.76 -17.92
N GLY A 124 7.93 -9.65 -18.45
CA GLY A 124 6.78 -10.42 -17.98
C GLY A 124 6.17 -9.86 -16.69
N ILE A 125 5.35 -10.67 -16.04
CA ILE A 125 4.65 -10.28 -14.80
C ILE A 125 5.68 -9.98 -13.72
N SER A 126 5.52 -8.83 -13.08
CA SER A 126 6.45 -8.33 -12.06
C SER A 126 6.51 -9.24 -10.84
N GLU A 127 7.73 -9.53 -10.36
CA GLU A 127 7.95 -10.21 -9.09
C GLU A 127 7.76 -9.29 -7.86
N GLU A 128 7.66 -7.97 -8.07
CA GLU A 128 7.34 -7.07 -6.97
C GLU A 128 5.98 -7.43 -6.36
N PRO A 129 5.89 -7.56 -5.04
CA PRO A 129 4.63 -7.91 -4.40
C PRO A 129 3.53 -6.88 -4.66
N ILE A 130 2.30 -7.35 -4.75
CA ILE A 130 1.11 -6.51 -4.56
C ILE A 130 0.57 -6.66 -3.15
N ILE A 131 -0.27 -5.73 -2.72
CA ILE A 131 -0.91 -5.77 -1.40
C ILE A 131 -2.41 -5.85 -1.61
N LEU A 132 -3.00 -6.89 -1.05
CA LEU A 132 -4.44 -7.15 -1.02
C LEU A 132 -4.95 -7.08 0.42
N PHE A 133 -6.20 -6.70 0.60
CA PHE A 133 -6.91 -6.80 1.86
C PHE A 133 -8.13 -7.69 1.69
N LYS A 134 -8.25 -8.74 2.49
CA LYS A 134 -9.33 -9.71 2.42
C LYS A 134 -10.47 -9.29 3.34
N ASN A 135 -11.69 -9.19 2.78
CA ASN A 135 -12.90 -8.96 3.57
C ASN A 135 -13.50 -10.27 4.10
N ARG A 136 -14.55 -10.16 4.89
CA ARG A 136 -15.26 -11.31 5.49
C ARG A 136 -15.90 -12.26 4.47
N ASP A 137 -16.27 -11.77 3.30
CA ASP A 137 -16.85 -12.56 2.22
C ASP A 137 -15.79 -13.31 1.39
N GLY A 138 -14.50 -13.18 1.75
CA GLY A 138 -13.40 -13.78 1.03
C GLY A 138 -13.01 -13.04 -0.24
N LYS A 139 -13.53 -11.82 -0.47
CA LYS A 139 -13.15 -10.93 -1.56
C LYS A 139 -12.01 -10.02 -1.15
N TYR A 140 -11.32 -9.48 -2.15
CA TYR A 140 -10.12 -8.67 -1.94
C TYR A 140 -10.31 -7.22 -2.38
N GLU A 141 -9.77 -6.29 -1.61
CA GLU A 141 -9.46 -4.93 -2.06
C GLU A 141 -7.98 -4.83 -2.41
N LEU A 142 -7.67 -4.11 -3.49
CA LEU A 142 -6.29 -3.86 -3.89
C LEU A 142 -5.76 -2.65 -3.11
N GLY A 143 -4.76 -2.86 -2.25
CA GLY A 143 -4.11 -1.81 -1.47
C GLY A 143 -2.97 -1.13 -2.22
N GLU A 144 -2.12 -1.93 -2.86
CA GLU A 144 -0.97 -1.43 -3.64
C GLU A 144 -0.72 -2.31 -4.87
N GLY A 145 -0.16 -1.69 -5.92
CA GLY A 145 0.12 -2.36 -7.20
C GLY A 145 -0.91 -2.07 -8.29
N TRP A 146 -1.71 -1.01 -8.15
CA TRP A 146 -2.79 -0.63 -9.09
C TRP A 146 -2.34 -0.57 -10.55
N HIS A 147 -1.25 0.14 -10.87
CA HIS A 147 -0.78 0.28 -12.25
C HIS A 147 -0.32 -1.06 -12.84
N ARG A 148 0.41 -1.87 -12.06
CA ARG A 148 0.87 -3.20 -12.48
C ARG A 148 -0.30 -4.13 -12.72
N THR A 149 -1.22 -4.22 -11.77
CA THR A 149 -2.42 -5.07 -11.86
C THR A 149 -3.29 -4.68 -13.05
N THR A 150 -3.50 -3.37 -13.27
CA THR A 150 -4.25 -2.86 -14.43
C THR A 150 -3.59 -3.29 -15.74
N GLN A 151 -2.28 -3.05 -15.92
CA GLN A 151 -1.59 -3.41 -17.16
C GLN A 151 -1.55 -4.92 -17.38
N THR A 152 -1.43 -5.70 -16.30
CA THR A 152 -1.46 -7.15 -16.41
C THR A 152 -2.84 -7.66 -16.85
N PHE A 153 -3.95 -7.10 -16.32
CA PHE A 153 -5.30 -7.46 -16.80
C PHE A 153 -5.59 -6.99 -18.23
N ILE A 154 -5.01 -5.88 -18.70
CA ILE A 154 -5.09 -5.50 -20.12
C ILE A 154 -4.48 -6.58 -21.02
N GLN A 155 -3.37 -7.17 -20.61
CA GLN A 155 -2.67 -8.19 -21.36
C GLN A 155 -3.25 -9.60 -21.16
N TYR A 156 -3.74 -9.90 -19.96
CA TYR A 156 -4.28 -11.21 -19.56
C TYR A 156 -5.69 -11.03 -18.95
N PRO A 157 -6.71 -10.76 -19.77
CA PRO A 157 -8.06 -10.41 -19.29
C PRO A 157 -8.77 -11.56 -18.54
N ASP A 158 -8.43 -12.81 -18.84
CA ASP A 158 -9.01 -13.99 -18.20
C ASP A 158 -8.38 -14.30 -16.82
N GLY A 159 -7.29 -13.61 -16.48
CA GLY A 159 -6.54 -13.77 -15.23
C GLY A 159 -5.08 -14.13 -15.45
N PHE A 160 -4.33 -14.10 -14.35
CA PHE A 160 -2.89 -14.38 -14.34
C PHE A 160 -2.45 -14.89 -12.97
N ILE A 161 -1.20 -15.35 -12.88
CA ILE A 161 -0.56 -15.71 -11.62
C ILE A 161 0.34 -14.56 -11.18
N GLN A 162 0.05 -13.97 -10.02
CA GLN A 162 0.92 -12.97 -9.40
C GLN A 162 1.96 -13.66 -8.54
N PRO A 163 3.27 -13.48 -8.80
CA PRO A 163 4.33 -14.23 -8.12
C PRO A 163 4.37 -14.02 -6.61
N ASN A 164 4.10 -12.80 -6.15
CA ASN A 164 4.23 -12.44 -4.75
C ASN A 164 3.06 -11.53 -4.32
N VAL A 165 2.40 -11.89 -3.21
CA VAL A 165 1.26 -11.15 -2.66
C VAL A 165 1.37 -11.07 -1.15
N TYR A 166 1.17 -9.88 -0.57
CA TYR A 166 0.87 -9.71 0.85
C TYR A 166 -0.64 -9.52 1.02
N ILE A 167 -1.23 -10.26 1.95
CA ILE A 167 -2.66 -10.22 2.24
C ILE A 167 -2.86 -9.73 3.68
N GLY A 168 -3.49 -8.57 3.82
CA GLY A 168 -3.94 -8.04 5.11
C GLY A 168 -5.30 -8.61 5.47
N LEU A 169 -5.40 -9.20 6.66
CA LEU A 169 -6.63 -9.71 7.26
C LEU A 169 -7.11 -8.77 8.36
N ASN A 170 -8.39 -8.79 8.68
CA ASN A 170 -8.98 -8.01 9.78
C ASN A 170 -8.82 -6.49 9.62
N ALA A 171 -8.75 -5.99 8.40
CA ALA A 171 -8.73 -4.56 8.13
C ALA A 171 -10.10 -3.94 8.48
N LYS A 172 -10.14 -3.04 9.47
CA LYS A 172 -11.39 -2.50 10.03
C LYS A 172 -12.31 -1.82 9.02
N TRP A 173 -11.74 -1.21 7.97
CA TRP A 173 -12.54 -0.56 6.91
C TRP A 173 -13.23 -1.55 5.95
N LEU A 174 -13.00 -2.84 6.10
CA LEU A 174 -13.62 -3.92 5.31
C LEU A 174 -14.67 -4.70 6.10
N GLU A 175 -14.94 -4.27 7.32
CA GLU A 175 -15.92 -4.92 8.21
C GLU A 175 -17.37 -4.55 7.89
#